data_07ba30027948d4e229208e12dbcd6ab5
#
_entry.id   07ba30027948d4e229208e12dbcd6ab5
#
_cell.length_a   1.000
_cell.length_b   1.000
_cell.length_c   1.000
_cell.angle_alpha   90.00
_cell.angle_beta   90.00
_cell.angle_gamma   90.00
#
_symmetry.space_group_name_H-M   'P 1'
#
loop_
_entity.id
_entity.type
_entity.pdbx_description
1 polymer ?
#
loop_
_entity_poly.entity_id
_entity_poly.type
_entity_poly.pdbx_seq_one_letter_code
_entity_poly.pdbx_strand_id
1 'polypeptide(L)'
;KTQMDLSWYNIYVAHKCFEGDDSLLYKNYYDYLLENRICAYTLPYDTAGYYTDERILQYLNNPRVVAFNPIAWKKDADADRVRAAYKFLSQNPAWMEKSYFYVVDEPTDKASLDRVNAVGEVLKENFPGYKMMAPEHVNYALNKDSTADNFSAVQNCINVWCYKPYFYTTFAEYRYSSYTPGQKLTYW
;
A
#
# COMPACT_ATOMS: atom_id res chain seq x y z
N LYS A 1 -5.66 -14.89 -3.25
CA LYS A 1 -6.19 -13.57 -3.60
C LYS A 1 -5.09 -12.83 -4.33
N THR A 2 -5.34 -12.36 -5.54
CA THR A 2 -4.34 -11.68 -6.36
C THR A 2 -4.61 -10.19 -6.33
N GLN A 3 -3.58 -9.40 -6.04
CA GLN A 3 -3.62 -7.95 -6.16
C GLN A 3 -2.72 -7.48 -7.30
N MET A 4 -3.08 -6.39 -7.92
CA MET A 4 -2.36 -5.81 -9.04
C MET A 4 -2.30 -4.29 -8.91
N ASP A 5 -1.16 -3.73 -9.25
CA ASP A 5 -1.00 -2.29 -9.43
C ASP A 5 -1.51 -1.87 -10.82
N LEU A 6 -2.40 -0.88 -10.84
CA LEU A 6 -2.86 -0.24 -12.07
C LEU A 6 -2.07 1.04 -12.41
N SER A 7 -0.92 1.28 -11.78
CA SER A 7 -0.10 2.44 -12.11
C SER A 7 0.32 2.48 -13.58
N TRP A 8 0.44 1.33 -14.22
CA TRP A 8 0.70 1.18 -15.66
C TRP A 8 -0.41 1.76 -16.56
N TYR A 9 -1.59 1.97 -16.01
CA TYR A 9 -2.70 2.65 -16.68
C TYR A 9 -2.27 4.00 -17.28
N ASN A 10 -1.43 4.76 -16.59
CA ASN A 10 -0.93 6.04 -17.08
C ASN A 10 -0.13 5.91 -18.39
N ILE A 11 0.46 4.76 -18.65
CA ILE A 11 1.18 4.49 -19.90
C ILE A 11 0.19 4.45 -21.07
N TYR A 12 -0.97 3.81 -20.90
CA TYR A 12 -1.99 3.74 -21.93
C TYR A 12 -2.58 5.10 -22.25
N VAL A 13 -2.83 5.91 -21.22
CA VAL A 13 -3.30 7.29 -21.38
C VAL A 13 -2.24 8.16 -22.07
N ALA A 14 -0.98 8.04 -21.66
CA ALA A 14 0.13 8.78 -22.26
C ALA A 14 0.35 8.44 -23.74
N HIS A 15 0.09 7.21 -24.15
CA HIS A 15 0.18 6.77 -25.53
C HIS A 15 -1.07 7.08 -26.37
N LYS A 16 -2.06 7.76 -25.81
CA LYS A 16 -3.31 8.14 -26.50
C LYS A 16 -4.04 6.96 -27.14
N CYS A 17 -3.94 5.79 -26.52
CA CYS A 17 -4.66 4.59 -26.98
C CYS A 17 -6.16 4.67 -26.71
N PHE A 18 -6.58 5.69 -25.97
CA PHE A 18 -7.97 5.91 -25.58
C PHE A 18 -8.31 7.39 -25.68
N GLU A 19 -9.42 7.68 -26.35
CA GLU A 19 -10.02 9.01 -26.39
C GLU A 19 -11.28 8.99 -25.52
N GLY A 20 -11.27 9.69 -24.38
CA GLY A 20 -12.42 9.72 -23.49
C GLY A 20 -12.10 10.14 -22.06
N ASP A 21 -13.02 9.85 -21.16
CA ASP A 21 -12.88 10.13 -19.73
C ASP A 21 -11.95 9.11 -19.05
N ASP A 22 -10.80 9.57 -18.59
CA ASP A 22 -9.79 8.77 -17.90
C ASP A 22 -10.34 8.06 -16.66
N SER A 23 -11.27 8.69 -15.94
CA SER A 23 -11.90 8.11 -14.76
C SER A 23 -12.77 6.92 -15.11
N LEU A 24 -13.49 7.01 -16.23
CA LEU A 24 -14.31 5.92 -16.75
C LEU A 24 -13.42 4.76 -17.25
N LEU A 25 -12.33 5.08 -17.92
CA LEU A 25 -11.38 4.09 -18.39
C LEU A 25 -10.79 3.31 -17.22
N TYR A 26 -10.31 4.02 -16.17
CA TYR A 26 -9.78 3.39 -14.97
C TYR A 26 -10.80 2.47 -14.31
N LYS A 27 -12.04 2.94 -14.15
CA LYS A 27 -13.14 2.14 -13.63
C LYS A 27 -13.38 0.87 -14.43
N ASN A 28 -13.40 0.97 -15.75
CA ASN A 28 -13.66 -0.18 -16.63
C ASN A 28 -12.54 -1.22 -16.53
N TYR A 29 -11.27 -0.80 -16.44
CA TYR A 29 -10.16 -1.70 -16.17
C TYR A 29 -10.26 -2.36 -14.82
N TYR A 30 -10.59 -1.60 -13.78
CA TYR A 30 -10.77 -2.12 -12.45
C TYR A 30 -11.86 -3.19 -12.39
N ASP A 31 -13.02 -2.90 -12.98
CA ASP A 31 -14.16 -3.83 -13.02
C ASP A 31 -13.79 -5.12 -13.78
N TYR A 32 -13.14 -4.98 -14.93
CA TYR A 32 -12.66 -6.12 -15.70
C TYR A 32 -11.71 -7.02 -14.90
N LEU A 33 -10.75 -6.43 -14.20
CA LEU A 33 -9.85 -7.17 -13.35
C LEU A 33 -10.60 -7.86 -12.21
N LEU A 34 -11.53 -7.14 -11.58
CA LEU A 34 -12.32 -7.66 -10.47
C LEU A 34 -13.23 -8.83 -10.90
N GLU A 35 -13.81 -8.77 -12.11
CA GLU A 35 -14.56 -9.89 -12.72
C GLU A 35 -13.68 -11.12 -12.90
N ASN A 36 -12.41 -10.92 -13.24
CA ASN A 36 -11.41 -11.97 -13.38
C ASN A 36 -10.70 -12.34 -12.05
N ARG A 37 -11.23 -11.95 -10.90
CA ARG A 37 -10.72 -12.24 -9.56
C ARG A 37 -9.36 -11.61 -9.24
N ILE A 38 -9.00 -10.56 -9.92
CA ILE A 38 -7.83 -9.74 -9.65
C ILE A 38 -8.31 -8.46 -9.00
N CYS A 39 -7.79 -8.14 -7.82
CA CYS A 39 -8.14 -6.94 -7.09
C CYS A 39 -6.99 -5.94 -7.21
N ALA A 40 -7.18 -4.85 -7.96
CA ALA A 40 -6.23 -3.76 -7.95
C ALA A 40 -6.29 -2.99 -6.63
N TYR A 41 -5.16 -2.50 -6.14
CA TYR A 41 -5.12 -1.94 -4.80
C TYR A 41 -5.63 -0.50 -4.69
N THR A 42 -5.66 0.27 -5.77
CA THR A 42 -6.29 1.59 -5.78
C THR A 42 -7.72 1.47 -6.28
N LEU A 43 -8.68 1.86 -5.45
CA LEU A 43 -10.10 1.83 -5.84
C LEU A 43 -10.40 2.91 -6.88
N PRO A 44 -11.35 2.68 -7.80
CA PRO A 44 -11.95 3.76 -8.58
C PRO A 44 -12.59 4.80 -7.65
N TYR A 45 -12.61 6.02 -8.13
CA TYR A 45 -13.14 7.18 -7.42
C TYR A 45 -12.32 7.60 -6.21
N ASP A 46 -12.26 8.20 -5.39
CA ASP A 46 -11.59 8.75 -4.24
C ASP A 46 -10.17 8.23 -3.92
N THR A 47 -9.22 8.51 -4.81
CA THR A 47 -7.81 8.22 -4.54
C THR A 47 -7.14 9.20 -3.56
N ALA A 48 -7.83 10.29 -3.23
CA ALA A 48 -7.32 11.31 -2.33
C ALA A 48 -7.48 10.95 -0.84
N GLY A 49 -8.35 9.99 -0.52
CA GLY A 49 -8.58 9.51 0.85
C GLY A 49 -9.60 10.33 1.64
N TYR A 50 -10.33 11.24 1.00
CA TYR A 50 -11.39 12.01 1.69
C TYR A 50 -12.75 11.32 1.68
N TYR A 51 -12.95 10.34 0.82
CA TYR A 51 -14.18 9.53 0.73
C TYR A 51 -15.45 10.35 0.58
N THR A 52 -15.42 11.33 -0.29
CA THR A 52 -16.55 12.23 -0.57
C THR A 52 -17.46 11.73 -1.68
N ASP A 53 -17.00 10.77 -2.47
CA ASP A 53 -17.75 10.18 -3.58
C ASP A 53 -18.43 8.89 -3.15
N GLU A 54 -19.76 8.91 -3.04
CA GLU A 54 -20.54 7.75 -2.60
C GLU A 54 -20.41 6.53 -3.52
N ARG A 55 -19.99 6.73 -4.78
CA ARG A 55 -19.76 5.61 -5.71
C ARG A 55 -18.69 4.63 -5.24
N ILE A 56 -17.80 5.05 -4.34
CA ILE A 56 -16.80 4.15 -3.75
C ILE A 56 -17.42 3.01 -2.93
N LEU A 57 -18.63 3.21 -2.39
CA LEU A 57 -19.32 2.23 -1.57
C LEU A 57 -19.60 0.92 -2.32
N GLN A 58 -19.81 0.99 -3.65
CA GLN A 58 -19.99 -0.22 -4.46
C GLN A 58 -18.75 -1.13 -4.43
N TYR A 59 -17.55 -0.56 -4.30
CA TYR A 59 -16.30 -1.32 -4.21
C TYR A 59 -16.00 -1.76 -2.77
N LEU A 60 -16.18 -0.89 -1.81
CA LEU A 60 -15.95 -1.22 -0.40
C LEU A 60 -16.85 -2.37 0.07
N ASN A 61 -18.08 -2.43 -0.43
CA ASN A 61 -19.05 -3.48 -0.11
C ASN A 61 -18.93 -4.70 -1.02
N ASN A 62 -18.15 -4.64 -2.08
CA ASN A 62 -18.01 -5.76 -3.01
C ASN A 62 -17.15 -6.88 -2.34
N PRO A 63 -17.65 -8.12 -2.25
CA PRO A 63 -16.90 -9.22 -1.65
C PRO A 63 -15.67 -9.65 -2.45
N ARG A 64 -15.57 -9.25 -3.72
CA ARG A 64 -14.38 -9.50 -4.55
C ARG A 64 -13.26 -8.52 -4.27
N VAL A 65 -13.56 -7.33 -3.75
CA VAL A 65 -12.56 -6.38 -3.23
C VAL A 65 -12.07 -6.91 -1.89
N VAL A 66 -10.88 -7.46 -1.88
CA VAL A 66 -10.31 -8.18 -0.74
C VAL A 66 -9.26 -7.37 0.02
N ALA A 67 -8.68 -6.39 -0.64
CA ALA A 67 -7.79 -5.42 -0.03
C ALA A 67 -7.70 -4.17 -0.92
N PHE A 68 -7.40 -3.01 -0.34
CA PHE A 68 -7.21 -1.77 -1.07
C PHE A 68 -6.31 -0.80 -0.31
N ASN A 69 -5.71 0.14 -1.05
CA ASN A 69 -4.93 1.22 -0.49
C ASN A 69 -5.85 2.44 -0.25
N PRO A 70 -6.06 2.86 1.00
CA PRO A 70 -6.98 3.96 1.31
C PRO A 70 -6.57 5.31 0.74
N ILE A 71 -5.26 5.54 0.57
CA ILE A 71 -4.72 6.81 0.12
C ILE A 71 -3.63 6.57 -0.91
N ALA A 72 -3.81 7.09 -2.12
CA ALA A 72 -2.75 7.13 -3.12
C ALA A 72 -1.73 8.23 -2.74
N TRP A 73 -0.59 7.84 -2.22
CA TRP A 73 0.47 8.75 -1.78
C TRP A 73 1.22 9.31 -2.99
N LYS A 74 1.12 10.64 -3.20
CA LYS A 74 1.86 11.29 -4.29
C LYS A 74 3.15 11.95 -3.81
N LYS A 75 3.18 12.50 -2.58
CA LYS A 75 4.36 13.20 -2.02
C LYS A 75 4.47 13.03 -0.50
N ASP A 76 3.82 13.87 0.29
CA ASP A 76 4.08 13.96 1.72
C ASP A 76 2.99 13.29 2.56
N ALA A 77 3.35 12.95 3.79
CA ALA A 77 2.40 12.48 4.79
C ALA A 77 1.43 13.62 5.14
N ASP A 78 0.14 13.38 4.91
CA ASP A 78 -0.93 14.35 5.17
C ASP A 78 -1.84 13.79 6.26
N ALA A 79 -1.71 14.32 7.46
CA ALA A 79 -2.46 13.87 8.63
C ALA A 79 -3.98 14.12 8.48
N ASP A 80 -4.39 15.18 7.77
CA ASP A 80 -5.81 15.47 7.56
C ASP A 80 -6.46 14.40 6.67
N ARG A 81 -5.77 13.99 5.63
CA ARG A 81 -6.22 12.91 4.75
C ARG A 81 -6.31 11.58 5.51
N VAL A 82 -5.31 11.27 6.33
CA VAL A 82 -5.30 10.06 7.15
C VAL A 82 -6.46 10.05 8.13
N ARG A 83 -6.71 11.17 8.81
CA ARG A 83 -7.86 11.33 9.71
C ARG A 83 -9.20 11.18 8.98
N ALA A 84 -9.33 11.79 7.81
CA ALA A 84 -10.55 11.67 7.00
C ALA A 84 -10.80 10.21 6.59
N ALA A 85 -9.77 9.53 6.09
CA ALA A 85 -9.85 8.11 5.73
C ALA A 85 -10.21 7.24 6.93
N TYR A 86 -9.58 7.45 8.08
CA TYR A 86 -9.93 6.71 9.31
C TYR A 86 -11.37 6.95 9.73
N LYS A 87 -11.80 8.22 9.79
CA LYS A 87 -13.16 8.59 10.16
C LYS A 87 -14.22 7.91 9.30
N PHE A 88 -13.94 7.78 8.01
CA PHE A 88 -14.87 7.13 7.09
C PHE A 88 -14.80 5.60 7.21
N LEU A 89 -13.61 5.02 7.11
CA LEU A 89 -13.44 3.56 7.06
C LEU A 89 -13.77 2.87 8.38
N SER A 90 -13.54 3.54 9.52
CA SER A 90 -13.88 2.99 10.85
C SER A 90 -15.37 2.80 11.10
N GLN A 91 -16.23 3.35 10.23
CA GLN A 91 -17.68 3.11 10.30
C GLN A 91 -18.06 1.65 9.97
N ASN A 92 -17.17 0.92 9.30
CA ASN A 92 -17.40 -0.48 8.96
C ASN A 92 -16.12 -1.32 9.17
N PRO A 93 -16.13 -2.25 10.14
CA PRO A 93 -14.99 -3.12 10.41
C PRO A 93 -14.49 -3.90 9.20
N ALA A 94 -15.39 -4.28 8.28
CA ALA A 94 -15.00 -5.01 7.07
C ALA A 94 -14.21 -4.12 6.09
N TRP A 95 -14.43 -2.81 6.07
CA TRP A 95 -13.63 -1.88 5.27
C TRP A 95 -12.24 -1.69 5.88
N MET A 96 -12.18 -1.55 7.20
CA MET A 96 -10.91 -1.48 7.93
C MET A 96 -10.06 -2.74 7.72
N GLU A 97 -10.68 -3.91 7.76
CA GLU A 97 -9.98 -5.19 7.56
C GLU A 97 -9.34 -5.29 6.17
N LYS A 98 -9.99 -4.75 5.14
CA LYS A 98 -9.49 -4.73 3.76
C LYS A 98 -8.44 -3.66 3.49
N SER A 99 -8.35 -2.63 4.35
CA SER A 99 -7.45 -1.49 4.12
C SER A 99 -6.00 -1.82 4.45
N TYR A 100 -5.07 -1.38 3.60
CA TYR A 100 -3.64 -1.37 3.88
C TYR A 100 -2.97 -0.23 3.11
N PHE A 101 -1.93 0.33 3.66
CA PHE A 101 -1.22 1.45 3.06
C PHE A 101 0.02 0.96 2.30
N TYR A 102 0.06 1.28 1.02
CA TYR A 102 1.22 1.06 0.17
C TYR A 102 1.83 2.44 -0.13
N VAL A 103 3.01 2.70 0.43
CA VAL A 103 3.52 4.08 0.50
C VAL A 103 4.66 4.34 -0.47
N VAL A 104 5.63 3.44 -0.49
CA VAL A 104 6.82 3.52 -1.32
C VAL A 104 7.10 2.15 -1.90
N ASP A 105 7.39 2.11 -3.20
CA ASP A 105 7.81 0.90 -3.89
C ASP A 105 9.32 0.73 -3.75
N GLU A 106 9.75 -0.42 -3.23
CA GLU A 106 11.15 -0.79 -3.05
C GLU A 106 12.04 0.36 -2.52
N PRO A 107 11.81 0.83 -1.28
CA PRO A 107 12.61 1.93 -0.73
C PRO A 107 14.09 1.52 -0.61
N THR A 108 14.97 2.19 -1.34
CA THR A 108 16.38 1.79 -1.50
C THR A 108 17.36 2.88 -1.10
N ASP A 109 16.92 4.09 -0.91
CA ASP A 109 17.73 5.24 -0.53
C ASP A 109 17.20 5.92 0.73
N LYS A 110 18.02 6.80 1.31
CA LYS A 110 17.65 7.53 2.53
C LYS A 110 16.35 8.31 2.37
N ALA A 111 16.12 8.93 1.24
CA ALA A 111 14.92 9.76 1.04
C ALA A 111 13.65 8.91 1.02
N SER A 112 13.69 7.75 0.37
CA SER A 112 12.56 6.82 0.35
C SER A 112 12.30 6.19 1.72
N LEU A 113 13.35 5.85 2.49
CA LEU A 113 13.23 5.35 3.86
C LEU A 113 12.69 6.42 4.82
N ASP A 114 13.19 7.65 4.72
CA ASP A 114 12.69 8.77 5.51
C ASP A 114 11.19 9.01 5.23
N ARG A 115 10.77 8.86 3.97
CA ARG A 115 9.36 8.96 3.59
C ARG A 115 8.51 7.84 4.19
N VAL A 116 8.99 6.60 4.19
CA VAL A 116 8.31 5.48 4.86
C VAL A 116 8.09 5.81 6.33
N ASN A 117 9.13 6.28 7.01
CA ASN A 117 9.05 6.63 8.43
C ASN A 117 8.08 7.81 8.67
N ALA A 118 8.18 8.88 7.88
CA ALA A 118 7.30 10.05 8.04
C ALA A 118 5.82 9.66 7.88
N VAL A 119 5.47 8.85 6.88
CA VAL A 119 4.11 8.37 6.72
C VAL A 119 3.72 7.41 7.84
N GLY A 120 4.63 6.53 8.26
CA GLY A 120 4.40 5.61 9.35
C GLY A 120 4.05 6.29 10.66
N GLU A 121 4.75 7.36 11.02
CA GLU A 121 4.44 8.15 12.23
C GLU A 121 3.05 8.81 12.13
N VAL A 122 2.71 9.40 10.97
CA VAL A 122 1.37 9.96 10.76
C VAL A 122 0.28 8.90 10.88
N LEU A 123 0.52 7.68 10.35
CA LEU A 123 -0.43 6.57 10.46
C LEU A 123 -0.59 6.09 11.90
N LYS A 124 0.49 5.96 12.65
CA LYS A 124 0.44 5.57 14.08
C LYS A 124 -0.45 6.52 14.90
N GLU A 125 -0.32 7.80 14.66
CA GLU A 125 -1.05 8.82 15.40
C GLU A 125 -2.53 8.95 14.98
N ASN A 126 -2.82 8.73 13.69
CA ASN A 126 -4.09 9.14 13.10
C ASN A 126 -4.93 7.99 12.53
N PHE A 127 -4.40 6.75 12.47
CA PHE A 127 -5.12 5.59 11.93
C PHE A 127 -4.89 4.35 12.81
N PRO A 128 -5.57 4.22 13.94
CA PRO A 128 -5.47 3.06 14.81
C PRO A 128 -5.70 1.73 14.07
N GLY A 129 -4.80 0.78 14.24
CA GLY A 129 -4.88 -0.51 13.58
C GLY A 129 -4.47 -0.51 12.10
N TYR A 130 -3.75 0.52 11.65
CA TYR A 130 -3.25 0.59 10.28
C TYR A 130 -2.42 -0.63 9.91
N LYS A 131 -2.48 -0.98 8.63
CA LYS A 131 -1.58 -1.95 8.00
C LYS A 131 -0.77 -1.19 6.95
N MET A 132 0.55 -1.16 7.12
CA MET A 132 1.45 -0.50 6.19
C MET A 132 2.40 -1.52 5.59
N MET A 133 2.46 -1.54 4.28
CA MET A 133 3.31 -2.42 3.49
C MET A 133 4.33 -1.60 2.71
N ALA A 134 5.56 -2.10 2.68
CA ALA A 134 6.54 -1.73 1.66
C ALA A 134 7.16 -3.01 1.11
N PRO A 135 7.28 -3.15 -0.22
CA PRO A 135 8.08 -4.22 -0.80
C PRO A 135 9.55 -3.91 -0.56
N GLU A 136 10.24 -4.84 0.07
CA GLU A 136 11.64 -4.67 0.44
C GLU A 136 12.58 -5.47 -0.45
N HIS A 137 13.67 -4.84 -0.84
CA HIS A 137 14.75 -5.47 -1.57
C HIS A 137 15.89 -5.78 -0.60
N VAL A 138 16.05 -7.04 -0.21
CA VAL A 138 16.99 -7.47 0.83
C VAL A 138 18.43 -7.02 0.54
N ASN A 139 18.85 -6.97 -0.73
CA ASN A 139 20.19 -6.54 -1.10
C ASN A 139 20.52 -5.08 -0.78
N TYR A 140 19.50 -4.25 -0.61
CA TYR A 140 19.66 -2.85 -0.20
C TYR A 140 19.58 -2.69 1.31
N ALA A 141 18.87 -3.57 2.00
CA ALA A 141 18.86 -3.65 3.44
C ALA A 141 20.20 -4.15 4.02
N LEU A 142 20.93 -4.95 3.26
CA LEU A 142 22.28 -5.46 3.58
C LEU A 142 23.34 -4.61 2.87
N ASN A 143 23.27 -3.31 2.98
CA ASN A 143 24.12 -2.38 2.27
C ASN A 143 25.61 -2.78 2.31
N LYS A 144 26.31 -2.58 1.21
CA LYS A 144 27.75 -2.92 1.04
C LYS A 144 28.65 -2.29 2.11
N ASP A 145 28.20 -1.24 2.76
CA ASP A 145 28.91 -0.54 3.83
C ASP A 145 28.40 -0.84 5.23
N SER A 146 27.72 -1.97 5.45
CA SER A 146 27.48 -2.65 6.73
C SER A 146 27.02 -1.83 7.96
N THR A 147 26.79 -0.54 7.86
CA THR A 147 26.49 0.32 9.02
C THR A 147 25.09 0.89 9.03
N ALA A 148 24.31 0.77 7.98
CA ALA A 148 22.94 1.20 7.90
C ALA A 148 22.07 0.00 7.50
N ASP A 149 21.54 -0.66 8.49
CA ASP A 149 20.46 -1.61 8.36
C ASP A 149 19.18 -0.83 7.98
N ASN A 150 18.95 -0.71 6.67
CA ASN A 150 17.74 -0.05 6.14
C ASN A 150 16.46 -0.69 6.68
N PHE A 151 16.53 -1.93 7.08
CA PHE A 151 15.45 -2.70 7.68
C PHE A 151 15.09 -2.18 9.06
N SER A 152 16.08 -2.02 9.96
CA SER A 152 15.85 -1.47 11.28
C SER A 152 15.38 -0.01 11.21
N ALA A 153 15.75 0.71 10.16
CA ALA A 153 15.31 2.10 9.98
C ALA A 153 13.79 2.23 9.76
N VAL A 154 13.11 1.22 9.20
CA VAL A 154 11.66 1.27 8.88
C VAL A 154 10.82 0.25 9.64
N GLN A 155 11.43 -0.66 10.39
CA GLN A 155 10.72 -1.77 11.07
C GLN A 155 9.65 -1.31 12.05
N ASN A 156 9.77 -0.11 12.59
CA ASN A 156 8.80 0.44 13.54
C ASN A 156 7.50 0.93 12.88
N CYS A 157 7.50 1.08 11.56
CA CYS A 157 6.37 1.61 10.80
C CYS A 157 5.69 0.52 9.97
N ILE A 158 6.48 -0.38 9.37
CA ILE A 158 5.98 -1.45 8.52
C ILE A 158 5.51 -2.62 9.38
N ASN A 159 4.27 -3.05 9.17
CA ASN A 159 3.69 -4.20 9.84
C ASN A 159 3.16 -5.28 8.89
N VAL A 160 3.23 -5.03 7.57
CA VAL A 160 2.99 -6.01 6.51
C VAL A 160 4.23 -6.05 5.63
N TRP A 161 4.98 -7.14 5.71
CA TRP A 161 6.23 -7.28 4.96
C TRP A 161 5.98 -7.99 3.64
N CYS A 162 6.44 -7.37 2.54
CA CYS A 162 6.44 -7.94 1.21
C CYS A 162 7.88 -8.00 0.68
N TYR A 163 8.38 -9.16 0.34
CA TYR A 163 9.72 -9.33 -0.16
C TYR A 163 9.79 -10.29 -1.34
N LYS A 164 10.83 -10.12 -2.16
CA LYS A 164 11.01 -10.95 -3.35
C LYS A 164 11.34 -12.39 -2.97
N PRO A 165 10.67 -13.39 -3.55
CA PRO A 165 10.79 -14.80 -3.13
C PRO A 165 12.21 -15.37 -3.12
N TYR A 166 13.08 -14.93 -4.04
CA TYR A 166 14.45 -15.44 -4.12
C TYR A 166 15.38 -14.92 -3.01
N PHE A 167 14.93 -13.95 -2.22
CA PHE A 167 15.64 -13.49 -1.03
C PHE A 167 15.10 -14.10 0.26
N TYR A 168 14.11 -15.00 0.16
CA TYR A 168 13.39 -15.54 1.29
C TYR A 168 14.28 -16.14 2.37
N THR A 169 15.27 -16.96 1.98
CA THR A 169 16.16 -17.62 2.93
C THR A 169 17.01 -16.63 3.72
N THR A 170 17.67 -15.71 3.03
CA THR A 170 18.51 -14.67 3.66
C THR A 170 17.66 -13.75 4.56
N PHE A 171 16.45 -13.42 4.12
CA PHE A 171 15.54 -12.61 4.88
C PHE A 171 15.02 -13.33 6.12
N ALA A 172 14.65 -14.60 6.00
CA ALA A 172 14.17 -15.40 7.11
C ALA A 172 15.23 -15.50 8.23
N GLU A 173 16.49 -15.74 7.85
CA GLU A 173 17.61 -15.77 8.80
C GLU A 173 17.80 -14.43 9.53
N TYR A 174 17.78 -13.34 8.78
CA TYR A 174 17.92 -12.00 9.34
C TYR A 174 16.76 -11.66 10.27
N ARG A 175 15.52 -11.93 9.88
CA ARG A 175 14.32 -11.63 10.66
C ARG A 175 14.19 -12.51 11.90
N TYR A 176 14.67 -13.73 11.86
CA TYR A 176 14.69 -14.59 13.04
C TYR A 176 15.57 -14.01 14.15
N SER A 177 16.64 -13.34 13.79
CA SER A 177 17.55 -12.70 14.74
C SER A 177 17.08 -11.33 15.25
N SER A 178 16.17 -10.64 14.51
CA SER A 178 15.70 -9.28 14.81
C SER A 178 14.18 -9.17 15.04
N TYR A 179 13.48 -10.29 15.21
CA TYR A 179 12.03 -10.36 15.37
C TYR A 179 11.56 -9.59 16.62
N THR A 180 10.66 -8.65 16.41
CA THR A 180 9.93 -7.99 17.49
C THR A 180 8.57 -8.69 17.66
N PRO A 181 8.25 -9.25 18.85
CA PRO A 181 6.96 -9.89 19.08
C PRO A 181 5.79 -8.94 18.78
N GLY A 182 4.80 -9.42 18.02
CA GLY A 182 3.62 -8.65 17.60
C GLY A 182 3.61 -8.22 16.14
N GLN A 183 4.70 -8.32 15.42
CA GLN A 183 4.71 -8.10 13.97
C GLN A 183 4.11 -9.32 13.24
N LYS A 184 3.09 -9.08 12.42
CA LYS A 184 2.56 -10.11 11.54
C LYS A 184 3.44 -10.22 10.29
N LEU A 185 4.00 -11.39 10.07
CA LEU A 185 4.60 -11.74 8.77
C LEU A 185 3.45 -12.14 7.83
N THR A 186 3.18 -11.32 6.85
CA THR A 186 2.20 -11.65 5.79
C THR A 186 2.99 -11.91 4.52
N TYR A 187 2.83 -13.10 3.98
CA TYR A 187 3.43 -13.51 2.72
C TYR A 187 2.43 -13.24 1.59
N TRP A 188 2.91 -12.65 0.52
CA TRP A 188 2.14 -12.43 -0.71
C TRP A 188 2.74 -13.24 -1.85
#